data_5e9e31f77e18b808c70d3e4ff1e16407
#
_entry.id   5e9e31f77e18b808c70d3e4ff1e16407
#
_cell.length_a   1.000
_cell.length_b   1.000
_cell.length_c   1.000
_cell.angle_alpha   90.00
_cell.angle_beta   90.00
_cell.angle_gamma   90.00
#
_symmetry.space_group_name_H-M   'P 1'
#
loop_
_entity.id
_entity.type
_entity.pdbx_description
1 polymer ?
#
loop_
_entity_poly.entity_id
_entity_poly.type
_entity_poly.pdbx_seq_one_letter_code
_entity_poly.pdbx_strand_id
1 'polypeptide(L)'
;MTDLNGILPRVTKPARYTGGEWNSIVKDWEATDIRIALAYPDVYEIGMSNLGLSILYHLVNKEPYALAERVYTPWIDMQEAMRKASIPLFSLESKRPLRDFDIIGFSLGYELTYTNVLSMLDLAGIPVLSSERDDSDPLIIAGGSCALNPEPMSDFIDLFVIGEGEEVLLELLNSFRSFKKEVGSGRTELLRHLAQIPGVYVPAFYDVSYNDDNTVASCTPKFTGIPSMAARRMIAELTPVVTSPVIPYIATVHDRAMIETQRGCTRGCRFCNAGIVYRPVRERTCAEILEAMDELLKNTGYNELSLLSLSTSDYSDIEGLIKAINLKYRGDNLKISLPSLRLDSFSVALMDAITAGKKTSLTFAPEAGSERLRRVINKNLTDDVIIKTLATAYEHGWNSVKLYFMIGLPTETEEDVEGIVRLAQQMKAAISRGRGGGLNIKISASAFVPKPHTPFQWVGQISQEEMNERVDILRRGLKKSGMRLTWQEPRISHLEAVLSRGDRHLSKAIYHAWKLGAKFDAWREEFKYDTWARAFEDCSIAPSFYANRKRSLAEVLPWNHIDTGVSSEFLKQEYNNSTKETATEDCRFGRCNSCGLELLHSKCRLLL
;
A
#
# COMPACT_ATOMS: atom_id res chain seq x y z
N MET A 1 -17.10 29.29 -3.13
CA MET A 1 -17.48 27.93 -3.56
C MET A 1 -17.29 27.80 -5.07
N THR A 2 -16.61 26.76 -5.50
CA THR A 2 -16.36 26.48 -6.93
C THR A 2 -17.68 26.11 -7.62
N ASP A 3 -18.09 26.84 -8.68
CA ASP A 3 -19.27 26.48 -9.46
C ASP A 3 -18.94 25.35 -10.44
N LEU A 4 -19.43 24.16 -10.16
CA LEU A 4 -19.23 22.95 -10.97
C LEU A 4 -20.37 22.68 -11.95
N ASN A 5 -21.46 23.46 -11.93
CA ASN A 5 -22.67 23.17 -12.72
C ASN A 5 -22.39 23.12 -14.23
N GLY A 6 -21.43 23.93 -14.71
CA GLY A 6 -21.08 23.97 -16.12
C GLY A 6 -20.22 22.80 -16.62
N ILE A 7 -19.54 22.07 -15.72
CA ILE A 7 -18.59 21.00 -16.10
C ILE A 7 -19.06 19.59 -15.72
N LEU A 8 -19.75 19.40 -14.60
CA LEU A 8 -20.21 18.09 -14.13
C LEU A 8 -21.04 17.29 -15.15
N PRO A 9 -21.95 17.90 -15.94
CA PRO A 9 -22.70 17.15 -16.96
C PRO A 9 -21.86 16.63 -18.13
N ARG A 10 -20.59 17.05 -18.24
CA ARG A 10 -19.70 16.74 -19.37
C ARG A 10 -18.60 15.74 -19.02
N VAL A 11 -18.57 15.26 -17.78
CA VAL A 11 -17.53 14.37 -17.29
C VAL A 11 -18.08 13.01 -16.92
N THR A 12 -17.23 12.01 -17.00
CA THR A 12 -17.55 10.64 -16.59
C THR A 12 -17.70 10.56 -15.07
N LYS A 13 -18.77 9.92 -14.60
CA LYS A 13 -19.03 9.73 -13.16
C LYS A 13 -18.94 11.05 -12.34
N PRO A 14 -19.81 12.03 -12.60
CA PRO A 14 -19.75 13.33 -11.92
C PRO A 14 -19.86 13.23 -10.40
N ALA A 15 -20.45 12.17 -9.86
CA ALA A 15 -20.54 11.94 -8.42
C ALA A 15 -19.17 11.75 -7.72
N ARG A 16 -18.08 11.53 -8.46
CA ARG A 16 -16.71 11.59 -7.93
C ARG A 16 -16.36 12.95 -7.33
N TYR A 17 -17.04 14.01 -7.76
CA TYR A 17 -16.68 15.41 -7.52
C TYR A 17 -17.73 16.18 -6.73
N THR A 18 -18.89 15.57 -6.44
CA THR A 18 -20.01 16.26 -5.80
C THR A 18 -19.83 16.46 -4.30
N GLY A 19 -19.17 15.54 -3.58
CA GLY A 19 -19.10 15.54 -2.12
C GLY A 19 -20.49 15.46 -1.48
N GLY A 20 -20.57 15.80 -0.19
CA GLY A 20 -21.81 15.76 0.58
C GLY A 20 -22.28 14.36 0.93
N GLU A 21 -21.37 13.39 0.91
CA GLU A 21 -21.66 12.00 1.22
C GLU A 21 -22.09 11.83 2.67
N TRP A 22 -22.88 10.79 2.94
CA TRP A 22 -23.30 10.44 4.29
C TRP A 22 -22.08 10.22 5.20
N ASN A 23 -22.14 10.73 6.42
CA ASN A 23 -21.06 10.75 7.40
C ASN A 23 -19.84 11.63 7.02
N SER A 24 -19.92 12.45 5.96
CA SER A 24 -18.88 13.46 5.74
C SER A 24 -18.93 14.52 6.85
N ILE A 25 -17.76 14.94 7.33
CA ILE A 25 -17.63 15.88 8.44
C ILE A 25 -17.46 17.29 7.87
N VAL A 26 -18.35 18.18 8.25
CA VAL A 26 -18.28 19.59 7.87
C VAL A 26 -18.10 20.42 9.14
N LYS A 27 -17.08 21.26 9.18
CA LYS A 27 -16.81 22.20 10.25
C LYS A 27 -16.84 23.64 9.72
N ASP A 28 -17.02 24.58 10.61
CA ASP A 28 -16.85 25.99 10.27
C ASP A 28 -15.36 26.25 9.94
N TRP A 29 -15.12 26.66 8.72
CA TRP A 29 -13.78 26.93 8.20
C TRP A 29 -13.04 28.00 9.01
N GLU A 30 -13.75 29.06 9.39
CA GLU A 30 -13.17 30.20 10.11
C GLU A 30 -12.95 29.89 11.61
N ALA A 31 -13.66 28.90 12.14
CA ALA A 31 -13.53 28.48 13.53
C ALA A 31 -12.39 27.46 13.76
N THR A 32 -11.73 26.99 12.70
CA THR A 32 -10.63 26.03 12.82
C THR A 32 -9.27 26.70 12.66
N ASP A 33 -8.31 26.34 13.53
CA ASP A 33 -6.95 26.91 13.51
C ASP A 33 -6.11 26.34 12.34
N ILE A 34 -6.30 25.06 11.99
CA ILE A 34 -5.52 24.33 10.98
C ILE A 34 -6.43 23.56 10.04
N ARG A 35 -6.16 23.65 8.76
CA ARG A 35 -6.90 23.00 7.68
C ARG A 35 -5.96 22.12 6.88
N ILE A 36 -6.27 20.82 6.79
CA ILE A 36 -5.50 19.87 5.99
C ILE A 36 -6.36 19.25 4.91
N ALA A 37 -5.88 19.27 3.67
CA ALA A 37 -6.44 18.45 2.61
C ALA A 37 -5.75 17.08 2.60
N LEU A 38 -6.50 16.02 2.90
CA LEU A 38 -6.03 14.64 2.82
C LEU A 38 -6.16 14.16 1.37
N ALA A 39 -5.04 14.10 0.68
CA ALA A 39 -4.95 13.83 -0.74
C ALA A 39 -4.59 12.38 -1.02
N TYR A 40 -5.38 11.72 -1.87
CA TYR A 40 -5.05 10.40 -2.40
C TYR A 40 -4.80 10.51 -3.91
N PRO A 41 -3.58 10.17 -4.40
CA PRO A 41 -3.20 10.43 -5.78
C PRO A 41 -3.72 9.37 -6.76
N ASP A 42 -4.99 9.03 -6.66
CA ASP A 42 -5.76 8.20 -7.59
C ASP A 42 -7.22 8.66 -7.58
N VAL A 43 -8.06 8.01 -8.39
CA VAL A 43 -9.49 8.36 -8.49
C VAL A 43 -10.25 8.08 -7.19
N TYR A 44 -11.40 8.72 -7.07
CA TYR A 44 -12.32 8.62 -5.93
C TYR A 44 -12.57 7.19 -5.46
N GLU A 45 -12.84 6.23 -6.37
CA GLU A 45 -13.18 4.85 -6.03
C GLU A 45 -12.03 4.11 -5.32
N ILE A 46 -10.79 4.44 -5.67
CA ILE A 46 -9.60 3.87 -5.03
C ILE A 46 -9.37 4.54 -3.68
N GLY A 47 -9.39 5.88 -3.65
CA GLY A 47 -9.14 6.64 -2.43
C GLY A 47 -10.19 6.41 -1.35
N MET A 48 -11.48 6.35 -1.70
CA MET A 48 -12.57 6.03 -0.77
C MET A 48 -12.48 4.62 -0.18
N SER A 49 -11.81 3.70 -0.89
CA SER A 49 -11.54 2.34 -0.41
C SER A 49 -10.32 2.23 0.51
N ASN A 50 -9.60 3.33 0.75
CA ASN A 50 -8.38 3.33 1.58
C ASN A 50 -8.72 3.54 3.06
N LEU A 51 -8.56 2.48 3.86
CA LEU A 51 -8.85 2.54 5.29
C LEU A 51 -7.93 3.52 6.05
N GLY A 52 -6.65 3.61 5.69
CA GLY A 52 -5.70 4.54 6.33
C GLY A 52 -6.14 5.99 6.18
N LEU A 53 -6.58 6.39 4.98
CA LEU A 53 -7.11 7.73 4.74
C LEU A 53 -8.37 8.00 5.60
N SER A 54 -9.28 7.01 5.69
CA SER A 54 -10.47 7.10 6.54
C SER A 54 -10.13 7.27 8.01
N ILE A 55 -9.14 6.52 8.52
CA ILE A 55 -8.66 6.65 9.92
C ILE A 55 -8.12 8.05 10.17
N LEU A 56 -7.22 8.55 9.32
CA LEU A 56 -6.63 9.88 9.48
C LEU A 56 -7.68 10.99 9.38
N TYR A 57 -8.63 10.88 8.45
CA TYR A 57 -9.74 11.82 8.30
C TYR A 57 -10.57 11.94 9.59
N HIS A 58 -10.91 10.81 10.21
CA HIS A 58 -11.69 10.82 11.45
C HIS A 58 -10.88 11.29 12.65
N LEU A 59 -9.59 10.88 12.75
CA LEU A 59 -8.71 11.32 13.84
C LEU A 59 -8.52 12.83 13.84
N VAL A 60 -8.18 13.42 12.71
CA VAL A 60 -8.01 14.87 12.58
C VAL A 60 -9.32 15.61 12.86
N ASN A 61 -10.43 15.10 12.33
CA ASN A 61 -11.72 15.75 12.53
C ASN A 61 -12.32 15.57 13.94
N LYS A 62 -11.80 14.70 14.78
CA LYS A 62 -12.10 14.67 16.23
C LYS A 62 -11.49 15.85 16.97
N GLU A 63 -10.40 16.41 16.46
CA GLU A 63 -9.74 17.56 17.09
C GLU A 63 -10.53 18.84 16.83
N PRO A 64 -10.92 19.61 17.86
CA PRO A 64 -11.73 20.82 17.67
C PRO A 64 -11.00 21.95 16.93
N TYR A 65 -9.66 21.96 16.97
CA TYR A 65 -8.82 22.98 16.34
C TYR A 65 -8.46 22.67 14.89
N ALA A 66 -8.74 21.47 14.40
CA ALA A 66 -8.33 21.02 13.08
C ALA A 66 -9.51 20.63 12.19
N LEU A 67 -9.36 20.84 10.88
CA LEU A 67 -10.28 20.39 9.85
C LEU A 67 -9.52 19.57 8.83
N ALA A 68 -9.99 18.37 8.53
CA ALA A 68 -9.53 17.56 7.42
C ALA A 68 -10.61 17.44 6.36
N GLU A 69 -10.26 17.68 5.10
CA GLU A 69 -11.12 17.47 3.95
C GLU A 69 -10.42 16.54 2.94
N ARG A 70 -11.22 15.81 2.15
CA ARG A 70 -10.71 14.80 1.22
C ARG A 70 -10.53 15.38 -0.18
N VAL A 71 -9.50 14.91 -0.86
CA VAL A 71 -9.28 15.21 -2.27
C VAL A 71 -8.70 14.00 -3.00
N TYR A 72 -9.15 13.78 -4.23
CA TYR A 72 -8.72 12.68 -5.10
C TYR A 72 -8.27 13.25 -6.45
N THR A 73 -7.43 12.49 -7.16
CA THR A 73 -7.03 12.88 -8.52
C THR A 73 -8.24 12.86 -9.44
N PRO A 74 -8.63 13.98 -10.06
CA PRO A 74 -9.70 13.98 -11.05
C PRO A 74 -9.32 13.14 -12.26
N TRP A 75 -10.30 12.40 -12.83
CA TRP A 75 -10.06 11.68 -14.08
C TRP A 75 -9.75 12.64 -15.23
N ILE A 76 -9.21 12.14 -16.32
CA ILE A 76 -8.66 12.93 -17.42
C ILE A 76 -9.66 13.94 -17.97
N ASP A 77 -10.89 13.53 -18.21
CA ASP A 77 -11.95 14.41 -18.71
C ASP A 77 -12.28 15.57 -17.76
N MET A 78 -12.26 15.30 -16.45
CA MET A 78 -12.46 16.33 -15.43
C MET A 78 -11.25 17.27 -15.35
N GLN A 79 -10.01 16.75 -15.43
CA GLN A 79 -8.82 17.60 -15.50
C GLN A 79 -8.87 18.56 -16.67
N GLU A 80 -9.26 18.10 -17.85
CA GLU A 80 -9.42 18.92 -19.05
C GLU A 80 -10.53 19.97 -18.88
N ALA A 81 -11.68 19.57 -18.32
CA ALA A 81 -12.79 20.48 -18.07
C ALA A 81 -12.42 21.58 -17.06
N MET A 82 -11.71 21.21 -15.97
CA MET A 82 -11.22 22.15 -14.97
C MET A 82 -10.23 23.16 -15.59
N ARG A 83 -9.26 22.69 -16.39
CA ARG A 83 -8.31 23.59 -17.09
C ARG A 83 -9.02 24.56 -18.03
N LYS A 84 -9.98 24.08 -18.84
CA LYS A 84 -10.76 24.93 -19.74
C LYS A 84 -11.62 25.96 -19.01
N ALA A 85 -12.13 25.63 -17.84
CA ALA A 85 -12.95 26.50 -17.02
C ALA A 85 -12.13 27.35 -16.02
N SER A 86 -10.80 27.20 -15.98
CA SER A 86 -9.91 27.82 -14.98
C SER A 86 -10.35 27.55 -13.53
N ILE A 87 -10.84 26.36 -13.28
CA ILE A 87 -11.23 25.87 -11.95
C ILE A 87 -10.04 25.14 -11.33
N PRO A 88 -9.49 25.61 -10.20
CA PRO A 88 -8.40 24.91 -9.51
C PRO A 88 -8.91 23.62 -8.84
N LEU A 89 -8.00 22.69 -8.52
CA LEU A 89 -8.33 21.51 -7.75
C LEU A 89 -8.87 21.89 -6.37
N PHE A 90 -9.94 21.23 -5.95
CA PHE A 90 -10.72 21.54 -4.77
C PHE A 90 -11.00 20.30 -3.91
N SER A 91 -11.27 20.51 -2.63
CA SER A 91 -11.69 19.48 -1.68
C SER A 91 -13.15 19.03 -1.89
N LEU A 92 -13.52 17.85 -1.40
CA LEU A 92 -14.87 17.31 -1.57
C LEU A 92 -15.89 17.91 -0.60
N GLU A 93 -15.52 18.29 0.60
CA GLU A 93 -16.44 18.81 1.61
C GLU A 93 -16.83 20.25 1.31
N SER A 94 -15.90 21.18 1.42
CA SER A 94 -16.17 22.62 1.27
C SER A 94 -16.09 23.14 -0.16
N LYS A 95 -15.57 22.38 -1.12
CA LYS A 95 -15.26 22.82 -2.48
C LYS A 95 -14.27 23.99 -2.54
N ARG A 96 -13.43 24.14 -1.53
CA ARG A 96 -12.37 25.15 -1.52
C ARG A 96 -11.19 24.71 -2.35
N PRO A 97 -10.52 25.64 -3.04
CA PRO A 97 -9.24 25.37 -3.71
C PRO A 97 -8.22 24.81 -2.73
N LEU A 98 -7.39 23.86 -3.18
CA LEU A 98 -6.37 23.28 -2.31
C LEU A 98 -5.35 24.32 -1.81
N ARG A 99 -5.16 25.40 -2.55
CA ARG A 99 -4.26 26.48 -2.15
C ARG A 99 -4.70 27.23 -0.89
N ASP A 100 -5.99 27.12 -0.53
CA ASP A 100 -6.54 27.77 0.67
C ASP A 100 -6.23 26.99 1.96
N PHE A 101 -5.76 25.75 1.85
CA PHE A 101 -5.40 24.90 2.99
C PHE A 101 -4.03 25.27 3.56
N ASP A 102 -3.82 25.00 4.84
CA ASP A 102 -2.52 25.17 5.50
C ASP A 102 -1.56 24.03 5.10
N ILE A 103 -2.10 22.81 4.94
CA ILE A 103 -1.33 21.58 4.67
C ILE A 103 -2.06 20.74 3.61
N ILE A 104 -1.31 20.12 2.71
CA ILE A 104 -1.80 19.06 1.82
C ILE A 104 -1.02 17.79 2.13
N GLY A 105 -1.73 16.76 2.61
CA GLY A 105 -1.15 15.47 3.00
C GLY A 105 -1.43 14.38 1.98
N PHE A 106 -0.42 13.95 1.24
CA PHE A 106 -0.52 12.86 0.27
C PHE A 106 -0.33 11.49 0.91
N SER A 107 -1.26 10.56 0.65
CA SER A 107 -1.13 9.14 0.99
C SER A 107 -0.47 8.38 -0.17
N LEU A 108 0.83 8.15 -0.12
CA LEU A 108 1.61 7.45 -1.14
C LEU A 108 1.62 5.94 -0.86
N GLY A 109 0.65 5.24 -1.40
CA GLY A 109 0.51 3.78 -1.25
C GLY A 109 1.11 2.96 -2.39
N TYR A 110 1.39 3.59 -3.55
CA TYR A 110 1.87 2.92 -4.76
C TYR A 110 2.69 3.88 -5.63
N GLU A 111 3.86 3.45 -6.09
CA GLU A 111 4.83 4.29 -6.80
C GLU A 111 4.29 4.80 -8.15
N LEU A 112 3.44 4.02 -8.81
CA LEU A 112 2.84 4.42 -10.11
C LEU A 112 1.78 5.54 -9.99
N THR A 113 1.62 6.12 -8.79
CA THR A 113 0.79 7.31 -8.58
C THR A 113 1.60 8.61 -8.48
N TYR A 114 2.92 8.56 -8.61
CA TYR A 114 3.79 9.73 -8.43
C TYR A 114 3.47 10.88 -9.41
N THR A 115 3.23 10.58 -10.68
CA THR A 115 2.83 11.59 -11.68
C THR A 115 1.47 12.22 -11.39
N ASN A 116 0.57 11.49 -10.69
CA ASN A 116 -0.70 12.04 -10.24
C ASN A 116 -0.52 13.09 -9.13
N VAL A 117 0.47 12.93 -8.24
CA VAL A 117 0.82 13.96 -7.23
C VAL A 117 1.16 15.26 -7.93
N LEU A 118 2.05 15.21 -8.94
CA LEU A 118 2.44 16.39 -9.71
C LEU A 118 1.24 17.02 -10.44
N SER A 119 0.38 16.18 -11.01
CA SER A 119 -0.86 16.62 -11.66
C SER A 119 -1.82 17.31 -10.70
N MET A 120 -1.93 16.83 -9.46
CA MET A 120 -2.78 17.44 -8.43
C MET A 120 -2.23 18.79 -7.98
N LEU A 121 -0.92 18.92 -7.78
CA LEU A 121 -0.27 20.20 -7.43
C LEU A 121 -0.45 21.23 -8.54
N ASP A 122 -0.20 20.84 -9.79
CA ASP A 122 -0.38 21.72 -10.96
C ASP A 122 -1.83 22.18 -11.15
N LEU A 123 -2.80 21.27 -11.02
CA LEU A 123 -4.22 21.61 -11.06
C LEU A 123 -4.65 22.53 -9.90
N ALA A 124 -4.00 22.44 -8.75
CA ALA A 124 -4.24 23.31 -7.62
C ALA A 124 -3.59 24.70 -7.76
N GLY A 125 -2.75 24.90 -8.79
CA GLY A 125 -1.97 26.12 -8.97
C GLY A 125 -0.86 26.29 -7.93
N ILE A 126 -0.36 25.17 -7.39
CA ILE A 126 0.74 25.13 -6.41
C ILE A 126 2.02 24.74 -7.14
N PRO A 127 3.17 25.40 -6.87
CA PRO A 127 4.43 25.03 -7.49
C PRO A 127 4.75 23.55 -7.27
N VAL A 128 5.07 22.85 -8.37
CA VAL A 128 5.31 21.40 -8.32
C VAL A 128 6.60 21.09 -7.59
N LEU A 129 7.65 21.88 -7.83
CA LEU A 129 8.93 21.75 -7.14
C LEU A 129 8.87 22.40 -5.76
N SER A 130 9.33 21.68 -4.73
CA SER A 130 9.36 22.18 -3.35
C SER A 130 10.24 23.43 -3.20
N SER A 131 11.30 23.55 -4.01
CA SER A 131 12.21 24.69 -4.03
C SER A 131 11.60 25.98 -4.59
N GLU A 132 10.46 25.90 -5.27
CA GLU A 132 9.74 27.05 -5.84
C GLU A 132 8.62 27.57 -4.92
N ARG A 133 8.36 26.90 -3.79
CA ARG A 133 7.32 27.28 -2.83
C ARG A 133 7.82 28.29 -1.82
N ASP A 134 6.94 29.21 -1.49
CA ASP A 134 7.18 30.22 -0.46
C ASP A 134 6.18 30.12 0.72
N ASP A 135 6.18 31.12 1.61
CA ASP A 135 5.34 31.15 2.81
C ASP A 135 3.83 31.25 2.49
N SER A 136 3.45 31.63 1.26
CA SER A 136 2.05 31.72 0.82
C SER A 136 1.49 30.39 0.33
N ASP A 137 2.35 29.41 0.06
CA ASP A 137 1.94 28.08 -0.43
C ASP A 137 1.68 27.12 0.74
N PRO A 138 0.74 26.21 0.60
CA PRO A 138 0.52 25.15 1.59
C PRO A 138 1.79 24.32 1.84
N LEU A 139 1.91 23.76 3.03
CA LEU A 139 2.93 22.75 3.31
C LEU A 139 2.52 21.42 2.67
N ILE A 140 3.38 20.87 1.82
CA ILE A 140 3.13 19.59 1.13
C ILE A 140 3.82 18.47 1.89
N ILE A 141 3.01 17.61 2.50
CA ILE A 141 3.50 16.46 3.25
C ILE A 141 3.09 15.15 2.57
N ALA A 142 3.86 14.09 2.78
CA ALA A 142 3.52 12.78 2.28
C ALA A 142 3.80 11.67 3.30
N GLY A 143 2.97 10.64 3.30
CA GLY A 143 3.13 9.44 4.11
C GLY A 143 2.67 8.20 3.33
N GLY A 144 2.66 7.06 3.99
CA GLY A 144 2.28 5.78 3.39
C GLY A 144 3.48 4.90 3.06
N SER A 145 3.23 3.73 2.46
CA SER A 145 4.28 2.72 2.25
C SER A 145 5.42 3.18 1.34
N CYS A 146 5.15 4.06 0.37
CA CYS A 146 6.19 4.60 -0.51
C CYS A 146 7.10 5.63 0.18
N ALA A 147 6.67 6.23 1.30
CA ALA A 147 7.52 7.12 2.10
C ALA A 147 8.73 6.42 2.74
N LEU A 148 8.77 5.08 2.73
CA LEU A 148 9.94 4.30 3.18
C LEU A 148 11.11 4.34 2.18
N ASN A 149 10.88 4.77 0.95
CA ASN A 149 11.90 5.28 0.03
C ASN A 149 11.44 6.64 -0.51
N PRO A 150 11.69 7.75 0.21
CA PRO A 150 11.18 9.07 -0.15
C PRO A 150 11.94 9.71 -1.32
N GLU A 151 13.14 9.22 -1.64
CA GLU A 151 14.09 9.90 -2.51
C GLU A 151 13.58 10.18 -3.93
N PRO A 152 12.83 9.29 -4.62
CA PRO A 152 12.27 9.61 -5.94
C PRO A 152 11.31 10.80 -5.95
N MET A 153 10.71 11.12 -4.80
CA MET A 153 9.75 12.23 -4.65
C MET A 153 10.30 13.42 -3.88
N SER A 154 11.59 13.43 -3.56
CA SER A 154 12.23 14.43 -2.70
C SER A 154 12.15 15.87 -3.22
N ASP A 155 12.10 16.08 -4.53
CA ASP A 155 12.01 17.43 -5.13
C ASP A 155 10.59 18.01 -5.09
N PHE A 156 9.57 17.17 -4.78
CA PHE A 156 8.15 17.56 -4.86
C PHE A 156 7.47 17.69 -3.51
N ILE A 157 8.01 17.05 -2.48
CA ILE A 157 7.43 16.98 -1.14
C ILE A 157 8.30 17.76 -0.15
N ASP A 158 7.68 18.59 0.68
CA ASP A 158 8.42 19.40 1.66
C ASP A 158 8.91 18.54 2.84
N LEU A 159 8.06 17.61 3.31
CA LEU A 159 8.44 16.62 4.31
C LEU A 159 7.66 15.31 4.17
N PHE A 160 8.31 14.23 4.60
CA PHE A 160 7.68 12.91 4.68
C PHE A 160 7.44 12.54 6.14
N VAL A 161 6.30 11.86 6.36
CA VAL A 161 5.99 11.18 7.61
C VAL A 161 6.28 9.69 7.42
N ILE A 162 7.26 9.19 8.15
CA ILE A 162 7.74 7.81 8.03
C ILE A 162 7.02 6.92 9.02
N GLY A 163 6.23 5.96 8.51
CA GLY A 163 5.52 4.97 9.31
C GLY A 163 4.03 5.23 9.48
N GLU A 164 3.50 4.93 10.66
CA GLU A 164 2.07 5.02 10.98
C GLU A 164 1.71 6.45 11.37
N GLY A 165 0.68 6.98 10.70
CA GLY A 165 0.34 8.41 10.75
C GLY A 165 -0.53 8.83 11.92
N GLU A 166 -1.14 7.90 12.66
CA GLU A 166 -2.21 8.18 13.60
C GLU A 166 -1.82 9.14 14.72
N GLU A 167 -0.64 8.97 15.29
CA GLU A 167 -0.13 9.86 16.35
C GLU A 167 0.66 11.03 15.76
N VAL A 168 1.59 10.74 14.85
CA VAL A 168 2.53 11.74 14.34
C VAL A 168 1.84 12.83 13.53
N LEU A 169 0.72 12.54 12.86
CA LEU A 169 -0.03 13.59 12.14
C LEU A 169 -0.62 14.61 13.13
N LEU A 170 -1.18 14.16 14.25
CA LEU A 170 -1.70 15.07 15.28
C LEU A 170 -0.57 15.87 15.95
N GLU A 171 0.58 15.24 16.21
CA GLU A 171 1.78 15.94 16.70
C GLU A 171 2.23 17.03 15.72
N LEU A 172 2.26 16.70 14.43
CA LEU A 172 2.65 17.64 13.37
C LEU A 172 1.67 18.82 13.27
N LEU A 173 0.35 18.55 13.29
CA LEU A 173 -0.66 19.61 13.26
C LEU A 173 -0.56 20.53 14.47
N ASN A 174 -0.37 19.99 15.68
CA ASN A 174 -0.18 20.78 16.89
C ASN A 174 1.11 21.62 16.82
N SER A 175 2.20 21.03 16.35
CA SER A 175 3.50 21.70 16.23
C SER A 175 3.42 22.83 15.19
N PHE A 176 2.79 22.57 14.03
CA PHE A 176 2.52 23.58 13.01
C PHE A 176 1.69 24.74 13.58
N ARG A 177 0.61 24.43 14.29
CA ARG A 177 -0.27 25.41 14.93
C ARG A 177 0.49 26.30 15.93
N SER A 178 1.32 25.70 16.80
CA SER A 178 2.13 26.42 17.77
C SER A 178 3.12 27.37 17.08
N PHE A 179 3.83 26.86 16.07
CA PHE A 179 4.76 27.67 15.29
C PHE A 179 4.07 28.89 14.64
N LYS A 180 2.92 28.67 14.00
CA LYS A 180 2.14 29.74 13.36
C LYS A 180 1.69 30.83 14.34
N LYS A 181 1.39 30.47 15.60
CA LYS A 181 1.02 31.41 16.67
C LYS A 181 2.20 32.17 17.27
N GLU A 182 3.35 31.51 17.44
CA GLU A 182 4.52 32.03 18.16
C GLU A 182 5.49 32.78 17.26
N VAL A 183 5.78 32.24 16.07
CA VAL A 183 6.80 32.76 15.13
C VAL A 183 6.15 33.51 13.96
N GLY A 184 5.03 33.03 13.49
CA GLY A 184 4.18 33.68 12.46
C GLY A 184 4.52 33.30 11.03
N SER A 185 5.78 33.34 10.59
CA SER A 185 6.18 33.08 9.21
C SER A 185 7.61 32.53 9.11
N GLY A 186 7.96 32.00 7.93
CA GLY A 186 9.27 31.45 7.62
C GLY A 186 9.22 29.94 7.34
N ARG A 187 9.05 29.59 6.05
CA ARG A 187 8.93 28.17 5.62
C ARG A 187 10.12 27.32 6.07
N THR A 188 11.34 27.84 5.97
CA THR A 188 12.55 27.12 6.38
C THR A 188 12.59 26.88 7.89
N GLU A 189 12.21 27.86 8.68
CA GLU A 189 12.12 27.77 10.14
C GLU A 189 11.03 26.80 10.56
N LEU A 190 9.87 26.86 9.91
CA LEU A 190 8.79 25.88 10.11
C LEU A 190 9.28 24.45 9.83
N LEU A 191 9.94 24.22 8.70
CA LEU A 191 10.48 22.91 8.36
C LEU A 191 11.53 22.43 9.37
N ARG A 192 12.40 23.33 9.88
CA ARG A 192 13.35 22.98 10.96
C ARG A 192 12.66 22.60 12.26
N HIS A 193 11.59 23.32 12.59
CA HIS A 193 10.79 23.04 13.77
C HIS A 193 10.11 21.66 13.64
N LEU A 194 9.47 21.37 12.51
CA LEU A 194 8.80 20.11 12.26
C LEU A 194 9.77 18.91 12.11
N ALA A 195 11.00 19.15 11.62
CA ALA A 195 12.03 18.12 11.50
C ALA A 195 12.51 17.55 12.84
N GLN A 196 12.16 18.20 13.97
CA GLN A 196 12.44 17.68 15.32
C GLN A 196 11.47 16.59 15.74
N ILE A 197 10.34 16.44 15.06
CA ILE A 197 9.35 15.41 15.37
C ILE A 197 9.90 14.06 14.87
N PRO A 198 10.03 13.05 15.76
CA PRO A 198 10.47 11.72 15.35
C PRO A 198 9.57 11.15 14.24
N GLY A 199 10.16 10.64 13.18
CA GLY A 199 9.43 10.15 12.01
C GLY A 199 9.18 11.18 10.92
N VAL A 200 9.59 12.42 11.09
CA VAL A 200 9.57 13.44 10.04
C VAL A 200 10.91 13.47 9.31
N TYR A 201 10.87 13.39 7.99
CA TYR A 201 12.01 13.52 7.09
C TYR A 201 11.80 14.71 6.15
N VAL A 202 12.71 15.69 6.18
CA VAL A 202 12.70 16.87 5.31
C VAL A 202 13.81 16.74 4.28
N PRO A 203 13.54 16.33 3.02
CA PRO A 203 14.59 16.03 2.02
C PRO A 203 15.55 17.19 1.76
N ALA A 204 15.07 18.43 1.81
CA ALA A 204 15.88 19.63 1.60
C ALA A 204 17.01 19.80 2.63
N PHE A 205 16.91 19.13 3.79
CA PHE A 205 17.90 19.24 4.87
C PHE A 205 18.98 18.16 4.82
N TYR A 206 19.04 17.38 3.75
CA TYR A 206 20.04 16.33 3.57
C TYR A 206 20.80 16.51 2.25
N ASP A 207 22.12 16.34 2.31
CA ASP A 207 22.97 16.21 1.15
C ASP A 207 23.11 14.74 0.78
N VAL A 208 22.84 14.42 -0.47
CA VAL A 208 23.07 13.10 -1.04
C VAL A 208 24.27 13.19 -1.96
N SER A 209 25.29 12.40 -1.68
CA SER A 209 26.47 12.26 -2.55
C SER A 209 26.46 10.92 -3.28
N TYR A 210 27.14 10.87 -4.42
CA TYR A 210 27.19 9.72 -5.30
C TYR A 210 28.62 9.35 -5.61
N ASN A 211 28.88 8.07 -5.81
CA ASN A 211 30.13 7.53 -6.33
C ASN A 211 30.19 7.74 -7.86
N ASP A 212 31.36 7.51 -8.45
CA ASP A 212 31.57 7.62 -9.90
C ASP A 212 30.70 6.69 -10.75
N ASP A 213 30.23 5.59 -10.16
CA ASP A 213 29.31 4.62 -10.78
C ASP A 213 27.82 4.96 -10.58
N ASN A 214 27.52 6.17 -10.11
CA ASN A 214 26.17 6.66 -9.76
C ASN A 214 25.48 5.91 -8.61
N THR A 215 26.16 5.06 -7.85
CA THR A 215 25.61 4.53 -6.60
C THR A 215 25.63 5.61 -5.50
N VAL A 216 24.70 5.55 -4.56
CA VAL A 216 24.68 6.48 -3.42
C VAL A 216 25.93 6.24 -2.57
N ALA A 217 26.69 7.29 -2.30
CA ALA A 217 27.83 7.26 -1.38
C ALA A 217 27.40 7.58 0.05
N SER A 218 26.59 8.63 0.23
CA SER A 218 26.06 9.01 1.56
C SER A 218 24.79 9.85 1.44
N CYS A 219 24.00 9.85 2.54
CA CYS A 219 22.93 10.82 2.77
C CYS A 219 23.17 11.40 4.18
N THR A 220 23.50 12.67 4.27
CA THR A 220 23.92 13.31 5.52
C THR A 220 23.16 14.61 5.78
N PRO A 221 22.81 14.91 7.06
CA PRO A 221 22.15 16.17 7.38
C PRO A 221 23.05 17.38 7.08
N LYS A 222 22.46 18.44 6.51
CA LYS A 222 23.12 19.73 6.23
C LYS A 222 23.31 20.60 7.47
N PHE A 223 22.47 20.41 8.47
CA PHE A 223 22.40 21.29 9.64
C PHE A 223 22.55 20.52 10.93
N THR A 224 23.23 21.12 11.90
CA THR A 224 23.31 20.62 13.27
C THR A 224 21.89 20.52 13.87
N GLY A 225 21.61 19.43 14.57
CA GLY A 225 20.31 19.17 15.20
C GLY A 225 19.30 18.45 14.29
N ILE A 226 19.60 18.25 13.01
CA ILE A 226 18.79 17.37 12.14
C ILE A 226 19.25 15.92 12.37
N PRO A 227 18.33 14.95 12.64
CA PRO A 227 18.69 13.55 12.83
C PRO A 227 19.36 12.95 11.59
N SER A 228 20.38 12.12 11.78
CA SER A 228 21.03 11.42 10.67
C SER A 228 20.16 10.34 10.04
N MET A 229 19.17 9.84 10.79
CA MET A 229 18.20 8.83 10.35
C MET A 229 16.79 9.26 10.77
N ALA A 230 15.84 9.08 9.86
CA ALA A 230 14.41 9.26 10.15
C ALA A 230 13.84 7.93 10.67
N ALA A 231 13.50 7.87 11.96
CA ALA A 231 12.96 6.67 12.58
C ALA A 231 11.46 6.50 12.26
N ARG A 232 11.06 5.31 11.87
CA ARG A 232 9.66 4.98 11.62
C ARG A 232 8.80 5.14 12.87
N ARG A 233 7.70 5.88 12.74
CA ARG A 233 6.67 5.93 13.79
C ARG A 233 5.84 4.65 13.77
N MET A 234 5.45 4.22 14.95
CA MET A 234 4.71 2.99 15.18
C MET A 234 3.82 3.17 16.41
N ILE A 235 2.52 2.97 16.25
CA ILE A 235 1.58 2.99 17.37
C ILE A 235 1.70 1.69 18.19
N ALA A 236 1.60 1.81 19.49
CA ALA A 236 1.67 0.65 20.38
C ALA A 236 0.39 -0.20 20.31
N GLU A 237 -0.75 0.45 20.18
CA GLU A 237 -2.07 -0.15 20.10
C GLU A 237 -2.84 0.43 18.92
N LEU A 238 -3.74 -0.37 18.33
CA LEU A 238 -4.56 0.10 17.23
C LEU A 238 -5.56 1.16 17.72
N THR A 239 -5.68 2.26 16.97
CA THR A 239 -6.68 3.29 17.27
C THR A 239 -8.09 2.73 17.22
N PRO A 240 -9.08 3.32 17.93
CA PRO A 240 -10.46 2.86 17.87
C PRO A 240 -10.97 2.70 16.43
N VAL A 241 -11.84 1.73 16.19
CA VAL A 241 -12.44 1.50 14.88
C VAL A 241 -13.23 2.74 14.45
N VAL A 242 -13.13 3.11 13.19
CA VAL A 242 -13.99 4.14 12.59
C VAL A 242 -15.38 3.56 12.38
N THR A 243 -16.32 3.91 13.24
CA THR A 243 -17.70 3.37 13.22
C THR A 243 -18.66 4.18 12.37
N SER A 244 -18.25 5.36 11.90
CA SER A 244 -19.05 6.24 11.01
C SER A 244 -18.24 6.67 9.78
N PRO A 245 -17.70 5.70 8.98
CA PRO A 245 -16.94 6.05 7.79
C PRO A 245 -17.83 6.79 6.78
N VAL A 246 -17.21 7.63 5.97
CA VAL A 246 -17.93 8.30 4.87
C VAL A 246 -18.40 7.26 3.86
N ILE A 247 -19.69 7.29 3.52
CA ILE A 247 -20.32 6.33 2.60
C ILE A 247 -20.31 6.90 1.19
N PRO A 248 -19.67 6.23 0.22
CA PRO A 248 -19.59 6.70 -1.16
C PRO A 248 -20.95 6.69 -1.86
N TYR A 249 -21.21 7.66 -2.74
CA TYR A 249 -22.43 7.70 -3.55
C TYR A 249 -22.35 6.84 -4.82
N ILE A 250 -21.18 6.32 -5.15
CA ILE A 250 -20.97 5.40 -6.26
C ILE A 250 -20.22 4.17 -5.78
N ALA A 251 -20.42 3.04 -6.47
CA ALA A 251 -19.71 1.81 -6.16
C ALA A 251 -18.19 2.02 -6.16
N THR A 252 -17.54 1.65 -5.07
CA THR A 252 -16.09 1.70 -4.89
C THR A 252 -15.48 0.30 -4.97
N VAL A 253 -14.14 0.20 -4.90
CA VAL A 253 -13.45 -1.10 -4.93
C VAL A 253 -13.84 -1.96 -3.73
N HIS A 254 -14.02 -1.33 -2.57
CA HIS A 254 -14.43 -1.98 -1.32
C HIS A 254 -15.71 -1.34 -0.77
N ASP A 255 -16.83 -1.58 -1.47
CA ASP A 255 -18.15 -1.05 -1.09
C ASP A 255 -18.81 -1.93 0.00
N ARG A 256 -18.25 -1.85 1.20
CA ARG A 256 -18.66 -2.66 2.37
C ARG A 256 -18.10 -2.09 3.67
N ALA A 257 -18.67 -2.50 4.80
CA ALA A 257 -18.11 -2.23 6.12
C ALA A 257 -16.73 -2.88 6.27
N MET A 258 -15.77 -2.18 6.86
CA MET A 258 -14.39 -2.65 7.03
C MET A 258 -13.94 -2.49 8.48
N ILE A 259 -13.41 -3.56 9.08
CA ILE A 259 -12.75 -3.51 10.38
C ILE A 259 -11.34 -4.11 10.26
N GLU A 260 -10.32 -3.34 10.62
CA GLU A 260 -8.97 -3.85 10.79
C GLU A 260 -8.91 -4.65 12.10
N THR A 261 -8.84 -5.98 11.98
CA THR A 261 -8.78 -6.88 13.13
C THR A 261 -7.38 -7.00 13.69
N GLN A 262 -6.39 -6.87 12.81
CA GLN A 262 -4.98 -7.07 13.11
C GLN A 262 -4.12 -6.24 12.16
N ARG A 263 -3.08 -5.60 12.67
CA ARG A 263 -2.01 -4.96 11.90
C ARG A 263 -0.68 -5.66 12.12
N GLY A 264 0.13 -5.77 11.05
CA GLY A 264 1.41 -6.44 11.07
C GLY A 264 1.31 -7.93 10.72
N CYS A 265 2.47 -8.54 10.44
CA CYS A 265 2.61 -9.95 10.11
C CYS A 265 4.03 -10.43 10.46
N THR A 266 4.14 -11.60 11.09
CA THR A 266 5.42 -12.18 11.52
C THR A 266 5.84 -13.41 10.69
N ARG A 267 5.06 -13.78 9.66
CA ARG A 267 5.30 -14.95 8.80
C ARG A 267 6.64 -14.91 8.03
N GLY A 268 7.22 -13.73 7.89
CA GLY A 268 8.58 -13.57 7.37
C GLY A 268 8.73 -13.86 5.88
N CYS A 269 7.68 -13.73 5.06
CA CYS A 269 7.82 -13.81 3.60
C CYS A 269 8.84 -12.77 3.13
N ARG A 270 9.94 -13.22 2.49
CA ARG A 270 11.15 -12.42 2.21
C ARG A 270 10.94 -11.32 1.16
N PHE A 271 9.91 -11.43 0.36
CA PHE A 271 9.53 -10.42 -0.63
C PHE A 271 8.58 -9.35 -0.08
N CYS A 272 7.95 -9.60 1.07
CA CYS A 272 6.78 -8.83 1.51
C CYS A 272 7.20 -7.59 2.31
N ASN A 273 7.13 -6.41 1.69
CA ASN A 273 7.39 -5.14 2.35
C ASN A 273 6.43 -4.93 3.54
N ALA A 274 5.12 -5.11 3.35
CA ALA A 274 4.13 -4.95 4.42
C ALA A 274 4.39 -5.87 5.62
N GLY A 275 4.81 -7.13 5.38
CA GLY A 275 5.14 -8.08 6.44
C GLY A 275 6.40 -7.71 7.23
N ILE A 276 7.23 -6.82 6.73
CA ILE A 276 8.42 -6.31 7.43
C ILE A 276 8.09 -4.98 8.13
N VAL A 277 7.54 -4.01 7.37
CA VAL A 277 7.40 -2.63 7.87
C VAL A 277 6.24 -2.43 8.82
N TYR A 278 5.24 -3.30 8.86
CA TYR A 278 4.13 -3.21 9.82
C TYR A 278 4.29 -4.12 11.04
N ARG A 279 5.47 -4.71 11.26
CA ARG A 279 5.79 -5.39 12.53
C ARG A 279 5.80 -4.39 13.69
N PRO A 280 5.48 -4.87 14.93
CA PRO A 280 4.99 -6.18 15.34
C PRO A 280 3.49 -6.39 15.03
N VAL A 281 2.99 -7.59 15.31
CA VAL A 281 1.55 -7.88 15.24
C VAL A 281 0.84 -7.21 16.41
N ARG A 282 -0.26 -6.50 16.10
CA ARG A 282 -1.18 -5.89 17.07
C ARG A 282 -2.59 -6.29 16.69
N GLU A 283 -3.30 -6.90 17.62
CA GLU A 283 -4.64 -7.44 17.40
C GLU A 283 -5.66 -6.69 18.26
N ARG A 284 -6.87 -6.51 17.74
CA ARG A 284 -8.04 -6.12 18.52
C ARG A 284 -8.61 -7.35 19.21
N THR A 285 -9.23 -7.17 20.35
CA THR A 285 -10.00 -8.23 21.00
C THR A 285 -11.30 -8.52 20.25
N CYS A 286 -11.84 -9.73 20.39
CA CYS A 286 -13.15 -10.07 19.85
C CYS A 286 -14.26 -9.14 20.36
N ALA A 287 -14.18 -8.70 21.62
CA ALA A 287 -15.15 -7.79 22.22
C ALA A 287 -15.14 -6.42 21.53
N GLU A 288 -13.96 -5.81 21.33
CA GLU A 288 -13.82 -4.53 20.61
C GLU A 288 -14.37 -4.60 19.18
N ILE A 289 -14.12 -5.73 18.48
CA ILE A 289 -14.61 -5.93 17.12
C ILE A 289 -16.15 -6.02 17.11
N LEU A 290 -16.74 -6.80 18.01
CA LEU A 290 -18.18 -6.99 18.08
C LEU A 290 -18.93 -5.73 18.52
N GLU A 291 -18.35 -4.90 19.40
CA GLU A 291 -18.90 -3.61 19.80
C GLU A 291 -18.86 -2.63 18.63
N ALA A 292 -17.70 -2.50 17.97
CA ALA A 292 -17.56 -1.63 16.83
C ALA A 292 -18.46 -2.01 15.64
N MET A 293 -18.75 -3.31 15.47
CA MET A 293 -19.66 -3.78 14.41
C MET A 293 -21.07 -3.22 14.56
N ASP A 294 -21.63 -3.19 15.79
CA ASP A 294 -22.99 -2.69 16.02
C ASP A 294 -23.15 -1.26 15.54
N GLU A 295 -22.21 -0.40 15.95
CA GLU A 295 -22.22 1.00 15.55
C GLU A 295 -21.95 1.17 14.05
N LEU A 296 -20.95 0.46 13.53
CA LEU A 296 -20.55 0.53 12.13
C LEU A 296 -21.71 0.15 11.20
N LEU A 297 -22.37 -0.99 11.44
CA LEU A 297 -23.50 -1.44 10.63
C LEU A 297 -24.70 -0.50 10.75
N LYS A 298 -24.98 0.01 11.96
CA LYS A 298 -26.04 1.00 12.18
C LYS A 298 -25.77 2.31 11.43
N ASN A 299 -24.54 2.81 11.47
CA ASN A 299 -24.18 4.11 10.89
C ASN A 299 -24.00 4.05 9.37
N THR A 300 -23.84 2.86 8.80
CA THR A 300 -23.57 2.69 7.36
C THR A 300 -24.68 2.00 6.58
N GLY A 301 -25.46 1.13 7.24
CA GLY A 301 -26.46 0.30 6.56
C GLY A 301 -25.87 -0.80 5.67
N TYR A 302 -24.56 -1.07 5.73
CA TYR A 302 -23.94 -2.15 4.98
C TYR A 302 -24.41 -3.53 5.44
N ASN A 303 -24.60 -4.45 4.50
CA ASN A 303 -24.90 -5.86 4.75
C ASN A 303 -23.72 -6.79 4.44
N GLU A 304 -22.55 -6.24 4.19
CA GLU A 304 -21.29 -6.96 4.03
C GLU A 304 -20.22 -6.35 4.92
N LEU A 305 -19.52 -7.19 5.68
CA LEU A 305 -18.40 -6.81 6.53
C LEU A 305 -17.12 -7.49 6.06
N SER A 306 -16.05 -6.75 5.93
CA SER A 306 -14.70 -7.26 5.68
C SER A 306 -13.84 -7.15 6.94
N LEU A 307 -13.31 -8.27 7.40
CA LEU A 307 -12.31 -8.33 8.46
C LEU A 307 -10.92 -8.21 7.83
N LEU A 308 -10.31 -7.04 7.98
CA LEU A 308 -9.06 -6.70 7.31
C LEU A 308 -7.84 -7.03 8.17
N SER A 309 -6.85 -7.65 7.55
CA SER A 309 -5.49 -7.79 8.08
C SER A 309 -4.54 -8.22 6.95
N LEU A 310 -3.24 -8.29 7.23
CA LEU A 310 -2.26 -8.89 6.32
C LEU A 310 -2.35 -10.41 6.27
N SER A 311 -2.99 -11.04 7.26
CA SER A 311 -3.19 -12.49 7.35
C SER A 311 -4.36 -12.80 8.27
N THR A 312 -5.58 -12.76 7.74
CA THR A 312 -6.80 -12.87 8.55
C THR A 312 -6.94 -14.24 9.23
N SER A 313 -6.51 -15.30 8.59
CA SER A 313 -6.50 -16.65 9.18
C SER A 313 -5.44 -16.84 10.28
N ASP A 314 -4.57 -15.85 10.52
CA ASP A 314 -3.58 -15.85 11.60
C ASP A 314 -4.01 -15.01 12.81
N TYR A 315 -5.20 -14.41 12.79
CA TYR A 315 -5.76 -13.76 13.97
C TYR A 315 -6.00 -14.80 15.08
N SER A 316 -5.61 -14.47 16.31
CA SER A 316 -5.46 -15.44 17.41
C SER A 316 -6.72 -16.28 17.70
N ASP A 317 -7.91 -15.70 17.56
CA ASP A 317 -9.20 -16.39 17.76
C ASP A 317 -10.16 -16.14 16.60
N ILE A 318 -9.72 -16.40 15.38
CA ILE A 318 -10.55 -16.18 14.19
C ILE A 318 -11.82 -17.03 14.18
N GLU A 319 -11.74 -18.28 14.63
CA GLU A 319 -12.89 -19.18 14.66
C GLU A 319 -13.94 -18.74 15.71
N GLY A 320 -13.48 -18.34 16.91
CA GLY A 320 -14.36 -17.81 17.95
C GLY A 320 -15.03 -16.51 17.51
N LEU A 321 -14.28 -15.60 16.89
CA LEU A 321 -14.79 -14.33 16.36
C LEU A 321 -15.89 -14.59 15.30
N ILE A 322 -15.64 -15.45 14.31
CA ILE A 322 -16.65 -15.75 13.27
C ILE A 322 -17.88 -16.41 13.84
N LYS A 323 -17.72 -17.36 14.79
CA LYS A 323 -18.86 -17.99 15.49
C LYS A 323 -19.68 -16.95 16.26
N ALA A 324 -19.04 -16.03 16.97
CA ALA A 324 -19.70 -14.97 17.72
C ALA A 324 -20.47 -14.01 16.80
N ILE A 325 -19.88 -13.62 15.65
CA ILE A 325 -20.55 -12.80 14.64
C ILE A 325 -21.77 -13.52 14.08
N ASN A 326 -21.63 -14.79 13.67
CA ASN A 326 -22.74 -15.58 13.13
C ASN A 326 -23.89 -15.76 14.13
N LEU A 327 -23.58 -15.91 15.42
CA LEU A 327 -24.58 -16.01 16.47
C LEU A 327 -25.30 -14.67 16.69
N LYS A 328 -24.54 -13.57 16.78
CA LYS A 328 -25.05 -12.22 17.06
C LYS A 328 -25.97 -11.71 15.95
N TYR A 329 -25.58 -11.90 14.69
CA TYR A 329 -26.29 -11.42 13.51
C TYR A 329 -27.08 -12.52 12.79
N ARG A 330 -27.51 -13.52 13.55
CA ARG A 330 -28.31 -14.64 13.02
C ARG A 330 -29.66 -14.13 12.53
N GLY A 331 -29.87 -14.18 11.20
CA GLY A 331 -31.11 -13.69 10.57
C GLY A 331 -30.94 -12.36 9.81
N ASP A 332 -29.87 -11.61 10.02
CA ASP A 332 -29.65 -10.29 9.40
C ASP A 332 -29.05 -10.35 7.99
N ASN A 333 -28.85 -11.55 7.43
CA ASN A 333 -28.21 -11.76 6.12
C ASN A 333 -26.84 -11.05 5.96
N LEU A 334 -26.12 -10.83 7.07
CA LEU A 334 -24.79 -10.22 7.04
C LEU A 334 -23.79 -11.16 6.37
N LYS A 335 -23.09 -10.66 5.35
CA LYS A 335 -22.02 -11.39 4.68
C LYS A 335 -20.68 -11.02 5.31
N ILE A 336 -19.86 -12.05 5.60
CA ILE A 336 -18.50 -11.86 6.11
C ILE A 336 -17.52 -12.13 4.98
N SER A 337 -16.60 -11.20 4.76
CA SER A 337 -15.50 -11.32 3.81
C SER A 337 -14.17 -11.38 4.55
N LEU A 338 -13.35 -12.38 4.21
CA LEU A 338 -12.00 -12.60 4.75
C LEU A 338 -10.99 -12.51 3.60
N PRO A 339 -10.43 -11.33 3.31
CA PRO A 339 -9.65 -11.12 2.08
C PRO A 339 -8.27 -11.78 2.08
N SER A 340 -7.63 -11.97 3.21
CA SER A 340 -6.22 -12.40 3.31
C SER A 340 -6.10 -13.78 3.98
N LEU A 341 -6.61 -14.80 3.31
CA LEU A 341 -6.54 -16.18 3.78
C LEU A 341 -5.25 -16.87 3.36
N ARG A 342 -4.63 -17.59 4.29
CA ARG A 342 -3.48 -18.46 4.02
C ARG A 342 -3.94 -19.92 3.91
N LEU A 343 -3.29 -20.67 3.03
CA LEU A 343 -3.60 -22.10 2.81
C LEU A 343 -3.25 -22.98 4.03
N ASP A 344 -2.18 -22.62 4.75
CA ASP A 344 -1.67 -23.37 5.90
C ASP A 344 -2.43 -23.12 7.21
N SER A 345 -3.21 -22.05 7.28
CA SER A 345 -4.03 -21.70 8.46
C SER A 345 -5.54 -21.66 8.15
N PHE A 346 -5.97 -22.14 6.99
CA PHE A 346 -7.37 -22.20 6.60
C PHE A 346 -8.00 -23.54 7.05
N SER A 347 -8.54 -23.58 8.27
CA SER A 347 -9.10 -24.77 8.87
C SER A 347 -10.49 -25.13 8.34
N VAL A 348 -10.91 -26.41 8.50
CA VAL A 348 -12.27 -26.88 8.20
C VAL A 348 -13.30 -26.11 9.06
N ALA A 349 -12.98 -25.88 10.33
CA ALA A 349 -13.87 -25.15 11.23
C ALA A 349 -14.09 -23.69 10.78
N LEU A 350 -13.05 -23.04 10.24
CA LEU A 350 -13.17 -21.71 9.63
C LEU A 350 -14.02 -21.76 8.36
N MET A 351 -13.85 -22.80 7.52
CA MET A 351 -14.69 -23.02 6.34
C MET A 351 -16.18 -23.14 6.71
N ASP A 352 -16.49 -23.94 7.71
CA ASP A 352 -17.87 -24.13 8.18
C ASP A 352 -18.46 -22.85 8.77
N ALA A 353 -17.66 -22.11 9.53
CA ALA A 353 -18.09 -20.85 10.12
C ALA A 353 -18.43 -19.76 9.07
N ILE A 354 -17.68 -19.71 7.95
CA ILE A 354 -17.95 -18.77 6.84
C ILE A 354 -19.15 -19.23 5.98
N THR A 355 -19.49 -20.52 6.00
CA THR A 355 -20.46 -21.14 5.06
C THR A 355 -21.92 -20.75 5.32
N ALA A 356 -22.23 -20.08 6.42
CA ALA A 356 -23.59 -19.63 6.73
C ALA A 356 -24.16 -18.61 5.71
N GLY A 357 -23.33 -18.06 4.78
CA GLY A 357 -23.71 -17.12 3.74
C GLY A 357 -23.53 -17.65 2.30
N LYS A 358 -23.81 -16.80 1.31
CA LYS A 358 -23.59 -17.12 -0.11
C LYS A 358 -22.10 -17.29 -0.41
N LYS A 359 -21.70 -18.47 -0.88
CA LYS A 359 -20.32 -18.81 -1.20
C LYS A 359 -19.83 -17.98 -2.40
N THR A 360 -18.79 -17.21 -2.16
CA THR A 360 -18.06 -16.46 -3.20
C THR A 360 -16.81 -17.25 -3.62
N SER A 361 -16.00 -16.70 -4.52
CA SER A 361 -14.70 -17.28 -4.88
C SER A 361 -13.71 -17.15 -3.72
N LEU A 362 -13.00 -18.24 -3.38
CA LEU A 362 -11.84 -18.15 -2.49
C LEU A 362 -10.63 -17.60 -3.23
N THR A 363 -9.78 -16.92 -2.48
CA THR A 363 -8.52 -16.37 -3.01
C THR A 363 -7.37 -16.82 -2.13
N PHE A 364 -6.38 -17.46 -2.74
CA PHE A 364 -5.17 -17.90 -2.07
C PHE A 364 -3.92 -17.51 -2.86
N ALA A 365 -2.80 -17.43 -2.18
CA ALA A 365 -1.53 -17.05 -2.75
C ALA A 365 -0.44 -18.10 -2.44
N PRO A 366 -0.30 -19.16 -3.25
CA PRO A 366 0.85 -20.07 -3.16
C PRO A 366 2.18 -19.35 -3.45
N GLU A 367 2.16 -18.29 -4.25
CA GLU A 367 3.24 -17.41 -4.70
C GLU A 367 4.22 -18.06 -5.67
N ALA A 368 4.63 -19.32 -5.48
CA ALA A 368 5.59 -20.01 -6.33
C ALA A 368 5.14 -21.42 -6.71
N GLY A 369 5.59 -21.89 -7.88
CA GLY A 369 5.16 -23.15 -8.47
C GLY A 369 5.80 -24.38 -7.85
N SER A 370 6.97 -24.26 -7.20
CA SER A 370 7.69 -25.37 -6.58
C SER A 370 7.85 -25.19 -5.07
N GLU A 371 7.94 -26.30 -4.34
CA GLU A 371 8.24 -26.28 -2.90
C GLU A 371 9.60 -25.65 -2.61
N ARG A 372 10.59 -25.91 -3.48
CA ARG A 372 11.91 -25.29 -3.40
C ARG A 372 11.79 -23.77 -3.39
N LEU A 373 11.13 -23.22 -4.38
CA LEU A 373 11.01 -21.76 -4.51
C LEU A 373 10.13 -21.15 -3.41
N ARG A 374 9.13 -21.89 -2.91
CA ARG A 374 8.37 -21.48 -1.72
C ARG A 374 9.23 -21.39 -0.46
N ARG A 375 10.25 -22.28 -0.29
CA ARG A 375 11.24 -22.15 0.80
C ARG A 375 12.16 -20.94 0.60
N VAL A 376 12.58 -20.65 -0.63
CA VAL A 376 13.38 -19.44 -0.95
C VAL A 376 12.68 -18.17 -0.47
N ILE A 377 11.38 -18.05 -0.71
CA ILE A 377 10.58 -16.88 -0.31
C ILE A 377 10.05 -16.95 1.13
N ASN A 378 10.42 -17.97 1.89
CA ASN A 378 9.92 -18.26 3.25
C ASN A 378 8.39 -18.41 3.34
N LYS A 379 7.80 -19.09 2.36
CA LYS A 379 6.39 -19.47 2.37
C LYS A 379 6.26 -20.99 2.32
N ASN A 380 6.45 -21.62 3.47
CA ASN A 380 6.64 -23.08 3.61
C ASN A 380 5.32 -23.83 3.42
N LEU A 381 4.87 -23.95 2.17
CA LEU A 381 3.68 -24.69 1.76
C LEU A 381 4.11 -25.89 0.88
N THR A 382 3.66 -27.09 1.21
CA THR A 382 3.82 -28.26 0.36
C THR A 382 2.69 -28.33 -0.68
N ASP A 383 2.92 -29.04 -1.78
CA ASP A 383 1.89 -29.26 -2.80
C ASP A 383 0.69 -30.02 -2.19
N ASP A 384 0.95 -30.99 -1.31
CA ASP A 384 -0.08 -31.78 -0.63
C ASP A 384 -1.01 -30.90 0.23
N VAL A 385 -0.45 -29.93 0.99
CA VAL A 385 -1.24 -29.00 1.80
C VAL A 385 -2.12 -28.14 0.90
N ILE A 386 -1.58 -27.63 -0.20
CA ILE A 386 -2.33 -26.80 -1.16
C ILE A 386 -3.48 -27.60 -1.76
N ILE A 387 -3.18 -28.79 -2.29
CA ILE A 387 -4.18 -29.66 -2.96
C ILE A 387 -5.26 -30.10 -1.97
N LYS A 388 -4.88 -30.54 -0.77
CA LYS A 388 -5.80 -30.96 0.28
C LYS A 388 -6.75 -29.84 0.72
N THR A 389 -6.21 -28.64 0.98
CA THR A 389 -7.01 -27.48 1.38
C THR A 389 -8.06 -27.12 0.32
N LEU A 390 -7.68 -27.15 -0.96
CA LEU A 390 -8.60 -26.85 -2.06
C LEU A 390 -9.64 -27.96 -2.28
N ALA A 391 -9.26 -29.23 -2.14
CA ALA A 391 -10.19 -30.34 -2.21
C ALA A 391 -11.24 -30.26 -1.09
N THR A 392 -10.81 -29.98 0.14
CA THR A 392 -11.71 -29.78 1.27
C THR A 392 -12.64 -28.57 1.06
N ALA A 393 -12.11 -27.44 0.55
CA ALA A 393 -12.94 -26.29 0.22
C ALA A 393 -14.01 -26.64 -0.83
N TYR A 394 -13.67 -27.43 -1.84
CA TYR A 394 -14.62 -27.90 -2.84
C TYR A 394 -15.70 -28.81 -2.26
N GLU A 395 -15.33 -29.75 -1.37
CA GLU A 395 -16.29 -30.62 -0.63
C GLU A 395 -17.28 -29.80 0.20
N HIS A 396 -16.83 -28.65 0.76
CA HIS A 396 -17.66 -27.69 1.48
C HIS A 396 -18.42 -26.73 0.54
N GLY A 397 -18.38 -26.96 -0.79
CA GLY A 397 -19.22 -26.32 -1.82
C GLY A 397 -18.67 -25.03 -2.42
N TRP A 398 -17.40 -24.70 -2.26
CA TRP A 398 -16.76 -23.65 -3.08
C TRP A 398 -16.41 -24.20 -4.46
N ASN A 399 -16.90 -23.58 -5.52
CA ASN A 399 -16.70 -24.00 -6.91
C ASN A 399 -15.81 -23.05 -7.71
N SER A 400 -15.29 -22.01 -7.10
CA SER A 400 -14.34 -21.08 -7.74
C SER A 400 -13.22 -20.73 -6.79
N VAL A 401 -11.97 -20.76 -7.30
CA VAL A 401 -10.78 -20.33 -6.58
C VAL A 401 -9.91 -19.47 -7.50
N LYS A 402 -9.33 -18.40 -6.94
CA LYS A 402 -8.30 -17.60 -7.57
C LYS A 402 -6.98 -17.84 -6.86
N LEU A 403 -5.94 -18.16 -7.63
CA LEU A 403 -4.61 -18.42 -7.12
C LEU A 403 -3.65 -17.34 -7.63
N TYR A 404 -2.92 -16.73 -6.70
CA TYR A 404 -1.88 -15.76 -7.02
C TYR A 404 -0.51 -16.41 -7.01
N PHE A 405 0.27 -16.12 -8.06
CA PHE A 405 1.67 -16.49 -8.19
C PHE A 405 2.51 -15.28 -8.58
N MET A 406 3.76 -15.28 -8.18
CA MET A 406 4.78 -14.38 -8.68
C MET A 406 5.70 -15.10 -9.65
N ILE A 407 6.21 -14.39 -10.65
CA ILE A 407 7.22 -14.83 -11.59
C ILE A 407 8.40 -13.87 -11.56
N GLY A 408 9.61 -14.39 -11.82
CA GLY A 408 10.86 -13.63 -11.69
C GLY A 408 11.37 -13.54 -10.25
N LEU A 409 10.99 -14.48 -9.39
CA LEU A 409 11.51 -14.58 -8.02
C LEU A 409 13.03 -14.89 -8.01
N PRO A 410 13.75 -14.49 -6.97
CA PRO A 410 15.17 -14.86 -6.84
C PRO A 410 15.37 -16.36 -6.94
N THR A 411 16.36 -16.79 -7.73
CA THR A 411 16.70 -18.20 -8.02
C THR A 411 15.64 -19.00 -8.79
N GLU A 412 14.60 -18.35 -9.31
CA GLU A 412 13.56 -19.00 -10.12
C GLU A 412 14.14 -19.58 -11.43
N THR A 413 13.79 -20.82 -11.72
CA THR A 413 14.11 -21.51 -12.98
C THR A 413 12.84 -21.70 -13.82
N GLU A 414 12.99 -22.07 -15.09
CA GLU A 414 11.85 -22.43 -15.94
C GLU A 414 11.03 -23.59 -15.35
N GLU A 415 11.71 -24.55 -14.73
CA GLU A 415 11.07 -25.69 -14.06
C GLU A 415 10.15 -25.25 -12.91
N ASP A 416 10.54 -24.19 -12.16
CA ASP A 416 9.68 -23.61 -11.12
C ASP A 416 8.44 -22.95 -11.72
N VAL A 417 8.59 -22.28 -12.87
CA VAL A 417 7.45 -21.67 -13.60
C VAL A 417 6.51 -22.74 -14.14
N GLU A 418 7.05 -23.81 -14.77
CA GLU A 418 6.28 -24.98 -15.17
C GLU A 418 5.61 -25.66 -13.96
N GLY A 419 6.23 -25.58 -12.79
CA GLY A 419 5.66 -26.04 -11.52
C GLY A 419 4.29 -25.41 -11.23
N ILE A 420 4.06 -24.15 -11.60
CA ILE A 420 2.75 -23.50 -11.49
C ILE A 420 1.70 -24.26 -12.32
N VAL A 421 2.06 -24.64 -13.54
CA VAL A 421 1.18 -25.39 -14.45
C VAL A 421 0.91 -26.78 -13.90
N ARG A 422 1.97 -27.50 -13.45
CA ARG A 422 1.84 -28.85 -12.86
C ARG A 422 0.96 -28.83 -11.62
N LEU A 423 1.19 -27.91 -10.70
CA LEU A 423 0.40 -27.76 -9.46
C LEU A 423 -1.08 -27.48 -9.78
N ALA A 424 -1.36 -26.60 -10.73
CA ALA A 424 -2.73 -26.30 -11.16
C ALA A 424 -3.43 -27.53 -11.77
N GLN A 425 -2.71 -28.33 -12.56
CA GLN A 425 -3.22 -29.57 -13.14
C GLN A 425 -3.49 -30.64 -12.07
N GLN A 426 -2.61 -30.80 -11.10
CA GLN A 426 -2.79 -31.71 -9.96
C GLN A 426 -4.01 -31.35 -9.12
N MET A 427 -4.19 -30.05 -8.80
CA MET A 427 -5.37 -29.54 -8.10
C MET A 427 -6.67 -29.88 -8.88
N LYS A 428 -6.68 -29.62 -10.19
CA LYS A 428 -7.82 -29.94 -11.04
C LYS A 428 -8.13 -31.44 -11.07
N ALA A 429 -7.10 -32.28 -11.18
CA ALA A 429 -7.24 -33.73 -11.21
C ALA A 429 -7.72 -34.31 -9.87
N ALA A 430 -7.25 -33.79 -8.74
CA ALA A 430 -7.66 -34.21 -7.41
C ALA A 430 -9.16 -33.95 -7.18
N ILE A 431 -9.66 -32.81 -7.68
CA ILE A 431 -11.05 -32.37 -7.49
C ILE A 431 -12.01 -33.03 -8.49
N SER A 432 -11.56 -33.29 -9.72
CA SER A 432 -12.39 -33.93 -10.77
C SER A 432 -12.81 -35.37 -10.45
N ARG A 433 -12.21 -36.00 -9.44
CA ARG A 433 -12.58 -37.32 -8.96
C ARG A 433 -13.81 -37.33 -8.03
N GLY A 434 -14.30 -36.14 -7.62
CA GLY A 434 -15.51 -35.96 -6.81
C GLY A 434 -16.78 -35.87 -7.64
N ARG A 435 -17.97 -35.95 -6.97
CA ARG A 435 -19.30 -35.83 -7.60
C ARG A 435 -19.59 -34.36 -7.92
N GLY A 436 -19.81 -34.02 -9.21
CA GLY A 436 -20.30 -32.72 -9.66
C GLY A 436 -19.33 -31.97 -10.60
N GLY A 437 -19.74 -30.86 -11.15
CA GLY A 437 -18.96 -30.02 -12.09
C GLY A 437 -17.65 -29.55 -11.44
N GLY A 438 -16.54 -29.52 -12.19
CA GLY A 438 -15.19 -29.26 -11.66
C GLY A 438 -15.01 -27.86 -11.05
N LEU A 439 -13.98 -27.70 -10.21
CA LEU A 439 -13.56 -26.42 -9.63
C LEU A 439 -13.08 -25.46 -10.73
N ASN A 440 -13.60 -24.25 -10.74
CA ASN A 440 -13.13 -23.18 -11.62
C ASN A 440 -11.87 -22.55 -11.01
N ILE A 441 -10.71 -22.91 -11.55
CA ILE A 441 -9.41 -22.38 -11.11
C ILE A 441 -9.02 -21.23 -12.03
N LYS A 442 -8.79 -20.06 -11.42
CA LYS A 442 -8.25 -18.86 -12.07
C LYS A 442 -6.85 -18.61 -11.54
N ILE A 443 -5.89 -18.42 -12.42
CA ILE A 443 -4.50 -18.12 -12.06
C ILE A 443 -4.20 -16.67 -12.40
N SER A 444 -3.58 -15.98 -11.45
CA SER A 444 -3.08 -14.62 -11.64
C SER A 444 -1.58 -14.62 -11.35
N ALA A 445 -0.79 -14.24 -12.35
CA ALA A 445 0.66 -14.11 -12.23
C ALA A 445 1.04 -12.63 -12.22
N SER A 446 1.82 -12.21 -11.21
CA SER A 446 2.42 -10.88 -11.14
C SER A 446 3.94 -10.98 -11.24
N ALA A 447 4.59 -9.95 -11.76
CA ALA A 447 6.03 -9.85 -11.71
C ALA A 447 6.49 -9.62 -10.27
N PHE A 448 7.59 -10.26 -9.88
CA PHE A 448 8.27 -9.92 -8.65
C PHE A 448 8.92 -8.54 -8.79
N VAL A 449 8.63 -7.65 -7.85
CA VAL A 449 9.23 -6.32 -7.73
C VAL A 449 10.00 -6.25 -6.41
N PRO A 450 11.33 -6.11 -6.44
CA PRO A 450 12.11 -5.94 -5.22
C PRO A 450 11.72 -4.64 -4.52
N LYS A 451 11.39 -4.71 -3.24
CA LYS A 451 10.98 -3.55 -2.45
C LYS A 451 12.02 -3.16 -1.38
N PRO A 452 12.15 -1.86 -1.06
CA PRO A 452 12.95 -1.38 0.05
C PRO A 452 12.62 -2.08 1.37
N HIS A 453 13.61 -2.16 2.26
CA HIS A 453 13.48 -2.73 3.60
C HIS A 453 12.99 -4.18 3.65
N THR A 454 13.21 -4.95 2.58
CA THR A 454 12.95 -6.39 2.56
C THR A 454 14.25 -7.19 2.41
N PRO A 455 14.28 -8.48 2.80
CA PRO A 455 15.43 -9.35 2.49
C PRO A 455 15.82 -9.34 1.01
N PHE A 456 14.88 -9.08 0.11
CA PHE A 456 15.12 -9.04 -1.33
C PHE A 456 15.44 -7.64 -1.90
N GLN A 457 15.68 -6.64 -1.07
CA GLN A 457 16.03 -5.29 -1.53
C GLN A 457 17.33 -5.20 -2.36
N TRP A 458 18.21 -6.19 -2.24
CA TRP A 458 19.47 -6.27 -3.01
C TRP A 458 19.34 -7.01 -4.34
N VAL A 459 18.22 -7.71 -4.58
CA VAL A 459 17.98 -8.46 -5.83
C VAL A 459 17.59 -7.53 -6.95
N GLY A 460 17.96 -7.85 -8.18
CA GLY A 460 17.41 -7.21 -9.38
C GLY A 460 16.12 -7.88 -9.82
N GLN A 461 15.24 -7.12 -10.48
CA GLN A 461 14.15 -7.70 -11.25
C GLN A 461 14.70 -8.34 -12.51
N ILE A 462 14.12 -9.44 -12.98
CA ILE A 462 14.48 -10.02 -14.28
C ILE A 462 14.13 -9.07 -15.42
N SER A 463 14.74 -9.29 -16.60
CA SER A 463 14.47 -8.45 -17.77
C SER A 463 13.01 -8.57 -18.26
N GLN A 464 12.58 -7.64 -19.09
CA GLN A 464 11.23 -7.69 -19.71
C GLN A 464 11.11 -8.90 -20.66
N GLU A 465 12.20 -9.25 -21.34
CA GLU A 465 12.30 -10.41 -22.23
C GLU A 465 12.11 -11.72 -21.45
N GLU A 466 12.89 -11.92 -20.38
CA GLU A 466 12.74 -13.08 -19.48
C GLU A 466 11.35 -13.16 -18.87
N MET A 467 10.76 -12.01 -18.51
CA MET A 467 9.39 -11.96 -17.98
C MET A 467 8.37 -12.46 -19.01
N ASN A 468 8.49 -12.02 -20.28
CA ASN A 468 7.62 -12.44 -21.37
C ASN A 468 7.75 -13.95 -21.64
N GLU A 469 8.98 -14.50 -21.61
CA GLU A 469 9.24 -15.94 -21.76
C GLU A 469 8.50 -16.75 -20.67
N ARG A 470 8.57 -16.32 -19.40
CA ARG A 470 7.85 -16.97 -18.30
C ARG A 470 6.34 -16.89 -18.45
N VAL A 471 5.81 -15.73 -18.86
CA VAL A 471 4.37 -15.58 -19.16
C VAL A 471 3.96 -16.53 -20.28
N ASP A 472 4.79 -16.71 -21.33
CA ASP A 472 4.51 -17.60 -22.43
C ASP A 472 4.50 -19.08 -22.03
N ILE A 473 5.38 -19.50 -21.12
CA ILE A 473 5.36 -20.85 -20.52
C ILE A 473 3.99 -21.08 -19.83
N LEU A 474 3.57 -20.16 -18.97
CA LEU A 474 2.29 -20.24 -18.27
C LEU A 474 1.11 -20.26 -19.23
N ARG A 475 1.10 -19.35 -20.24
CA ARG A 475 0.03 -19.23 -21.22
C ARG A 475 -0.15 -20.53 -22.01
N ARG A 476 0.95 -21.13 -22.50
CA ARG A 476 0.94 -22.39 -23.24
C ARG A 476 0.47 -23.57 -22.39
N GLY A 477 0.99 -23.68 -21.17
CA GLY A 477 0.69 -24.79 -20.26
C GLY A 477 -0.75 -24.77 -19.74
N LEU A 478 -1.24 -23.61 -19.31
CA LEU A 478 -2.58 -23.44 -18.75
C LEU A 478 -3.70 -23.48 -19.80
N LYS A 479 -3.42 -23.00 -21.04
CA LYS A 479 -4.37 -23.11 -22.15
C LYS A 479 -4.73 -24.55 -22.45
N LYS A 480 -3.75 -25.47 -22.48
CA LYS A 480 -3.98 -26.91 -22.67
C LYS A 480 -4.87 -27.52 -21.61
N SER A 481 -4.85 -26.96 -20.39
CA SER A 481 -5.67 -27.43 -19.25
C SER A 481 -7.01 -26.74 -19.12
N GLY A 482 -7.35 -25.80 -20.04
CA GLY A 482 -8.59 -25.04 -20.02
C GLY A 482 -8.72 -24.11 -18.80
N MET A 483 -7.61 -23.64 -18.25
CA MET A 483 -7.61 -22.72 -17.12
C MET A 483 -7.38 -21.28 -17.59
N ARG A 484 -7.99 -20.33 -16.87
CA ARG A 484 -7.83 -18.89 -17.17
C ARG A 484 -6.60 -18.33 -16.48
N LEU A 485 -5.71 -17.72 -17.27
CA LEU A 485 -4.57 -16.94 -16.79
C LEU A 485 -4.83 -15.44 -16.95
N THR A 486 -4.50 -14.67 -15.93
CA THR A 486 -4.33 -13.21 -15.99
C THR A 486 -2.92 -12.87 -15.53
N TRP A 487 -2.31 -11.85 -16.12
CA TRP A 487 -0.97 -11.41 -15.71
C TRP A 487 -0.85 -9.89 -15.78
N GLN A 488 0.11 -9.37 -15.01
CA GLN A 488 0.47 -7.95 -15.05
C GLN A 488 1.36 -7.68 -16.27
N GLU A 489 1.17 -6.53 -16.89
CA GLU A 489 2.01 -6.08 -18.01
C GLU A 489 3.48 -5.90 -17.54
N PRO A 490 4.48 -6.55 -18.18
CA PRO A 490 5.87 -6.49 -17.73
C PRO A 490 6.46 -5.08 -17.68
N ARG A 491 6.05 -4.20 -18.59
CA ARG A 491 6.51 -2.79 -18.63
C ARG A 491 6.02 -1.98 -17.43
N ILE A 492 4.79 -2.24 -16.97
CA ILE A 492 4.24 -1.60 -15.76
C ILE A 492 5.05 -2.05 -14.55
N SER A 493 5.31 -3.35 -14.41
CA SER A 493 6.11 -3.89 -13.32
C SER A 493 7.57 -3.41 -13.35
N HIS A 494 8.13 -3.21 -14.53
CA HIS A 494 9.47 -2.66 -14.69
C HIS A 494 9.53 -1.20 -14.21
N LEU A 495 8.58 -0.37 -14.60
CA LEU A 495 8.50 1.01 -14.10
C LEU A 495 8.32 1.04 -12.58
N GLU A 496 7.46 0.18 -12.03
CA GLU A 496 7.29 0.04 -10.58
C GLU A 496 8.63 -0.29 -9.90
N ALA A 497 9.42 -1.22 -10.45
CA ALA A 497 10.73 -1.57 -9.90
C ALA A 497 11.74 -0.41 -9.99
N VAL A 498 11.73 0.35 -11.07
CA VAL A 498 12.56 1.57 -11.21
C VAL A 498 12.22 2.56 -10.11
N LEU A 499 10.95 2.91 -9.96
CA LEU A 499 10.49 3.93 -9.01
C LEU A 499 10.68 3.48 -7.55
N SER A 500 10.37 2.23 -7.22
CA SER A 500 10.48 1.73 -5.84
C SER A 500 11.93 1.59 -5.37
N ARG A 501 12.88 1.39 -6.28
CA ARG A 501 14.31 1.23 -5.99
C ARG A 501 15.14 2.46 -6.32
N GLY A 502 14.49 3.54 -6.72
CA GLY A 502 15.09 4.78 -7.17
C GLY A 502 15.78 5.57 -6.07
N ASP A 503 16.62 6.49 -6.50
CA ASP A 503 17.23 7.52 -5.69
C ASP A 503 16.71 8.91 -6.11
N ARG A 504 17.31 9.98 -5.59
CA ARG A 504 16.90 11.36 -5.83
C ARG A 504 17.03 11.78 -7.31
N HIS A 505 17.90 11.16 -8.09
CA HIS A 505 18.00 11.44 -9.52
C HIS A 505 16.70 11.17 -10.29
N LEU A 506 15.86 10.21 -9.79
CA LEU A 506 14.61 9.89 -10.45
C LEU A 506 13.57 11.02 -10.39
N SER A 507 13.68 11.98 -9.48
CA SER A 507 12.79 13.15 -9.46
C SER A 507 12.77 13.86 -10.82
N LYS A 508 13.93 13.98 -11.46
CA LYS A 508 14.04 14.60 -12.80
C LYS A 508 13.26 13.83 -13.86
N ALA A 509 13.38 12.50 -13.87
CA ALA A 509 12.64 11.67 -14.83
C ALA A 509 11.14 11.69 -14.57
N ILE A 510 10.71 11.64 -13.30
CA ILE A 510 9.30 11.75 -12.90
C ILE A 510 8.72 13.08 -13.36
N TYR A 511 9.42 14.20 -13.12
CA TYR A 511 9.01 15.52 -13.56
C TYR A 511 8.90 15.60 -15.08
N HIS A 512 9.91 15.08 -15.79
CA HIS A 512 9.94 15.12 -17.25
C HIS A 512 8.84 14.22 -17.87
N ALA A 513 8.64 13.01 -17.35
CA ALA A 513 7.56 12.13 -17.78
C ALA A 513 6.18 12.79 -17.60
N TRP A 514 5.96 13.42 -16.44
CA TRP A 514 4.74 14.19 -16.20
C TRP A 514 4.57 15.35 -17.19
N LYS A 515 5.63 16.13 -17.48
CA LYS A 515 5.61 17.19 -18.51
C LYS A 515 5.28 16.65 -19.89
N LEU A 516 5.73 15.45 -20.23
CA LEU A 516 5.38 14.74 -21.48
C LEU A 516 3.97 14.14 -21.46
N GLY A 517 3.24 14.27 -20.36
CA GLY A 517 1.85 13.85 -20.22
C GLY A 517 1.61 12.48 -19.59
N ALA A 518 2.60 11.90 -18.89
CA ALA A 518 2.40 10.71 -18.07
C ALA A 518 1.47 11.03 -16.90
N LYS A 519 0.46 10.21 -16.70
CA LYS A 519 -0.50 10.28 -15.59
C LYS A 519 -1.28 8.98 -15.53
N PHE A 520 -1.79 8.63 -14.35
CA PHE A 520 -2.51 7.37 -14.12
C PHE A 520 -1.71 6.14 -14.58
N ASP A 521 -0.40 6.12 -14.29
CA ASP A 521 0.50 5.04 -14.72
C ASP A 521 0.15 3.66 -14.13
N ALA A 522 -0.66 3.62 -13.06
CA ALA A 522 -1.23 2.40 -12.52
C ALA A 522 -2.40 1.83 -13.34
N TRP A 523 -2.97 2.63 -14.27
CA TRP A 523 -4.12 2.25 -15.10
C TRP A 523 -3.64 1.82 -16.48
N ARG A 524 -3.89 0.56 -16.83
CA ARG A 524 -3.38 -0.04 -18.07
C ARG A 524 -3.76 0.75 -19.34
N GLU A 525 -4.96 1.31 -19.37
CA GLU A 525 -5.47 2.11 -20.49
C GLU A 525 -4.78 3.47 -20.64
N GLU A 526 -4.21 3.99 -19.57
CA GLU A 526 -3.53 5.30 -19.54
C GLU A 526 -2.00 5.19 -19.51
N PHE A 527 -1.49 4.01 -19.20
CA PHE A 527 -0.05 3.76 -19.12
C PHE A 527 0.63 3.90 -20.48
N LYS A 528 1.56 4.83 -20.58
CA LYS A 528 2.31 5.15 -21.80
C LYS A 528 3.80 4.90 -21.59
N TYR A 529 4.24 3.69 -21.85
CA TYR A 529 5.64 3.31 -21.62
C TYR A 529 6.62 4.18 -22.44
N ASP A 530 6.28 4.54 -23.69
CA ASP A 530 7.15 5.33 -24.56
C ASP A 530 7.39 6.74 -24.00
N THR A 531 6.41 7.32 -23.27
CA THR A 531 6.58 8.59 -22.56
C THR A 531 7.65 8.49 -21.48
N TRP A 532 7.64 7.40 -20.72
CA TRP A 532 8.64 7.12 -19.70
C TRP A 532 10.02 6.81 -20.30
N ALA A 533 10.07 6.00 -21.38
CA ALA A 533 11.31 5.69 -22.09
C ALA A 533 12.01 6.98 -22.56
N ARG A 534 11.25 7.90 -23.17
CA ARG A 534 11.76 9.21 -23.58
C ARG A 534 12.22 10.04 -22.39
N ALA A 535 11.47 10.08 -21.30
CA ALA A 535 11.84 10.83 -20.10
C ALA A 535 13.16 10.34 -19.49
N PHE A 536 13.38 9.03 -19.46
CA PHE A 536 14.65 8.44 -19.02
C PHE A 536 15.80 8.79 -19.95
N GLU A 537 15.60 8.72 -21.26
CA GLU A 537 16.60 9.08 -22.26
C GLU A 537 16.97 10.57 -22.14
N ASP A 538 15.99 11.47 -22.14
CA ASP A 538 16.19 12.93 -22.03
C ASP A 538 16.90 13.31 -20.72
N CYS A 539 16.71 12.55 -19.65
CA CYS A 539 17.38 12.75 -18.36
C CYS A 539 18.71 11.98 -18.22
N SER A 540 19.15 11.23 -19.23
CA SER A 540 20.33 10.37 -19.19
C SER A 540 20.30 9.34 -18.05
N ILE A 541 19.12 8.76 -17.76
CA ILE A 541 18.88 7.78 -16.73
C ILE A 541 18.69 6.40 -17.38
N ALA A 542 19.47 5.41 -16.92
CA ALA A 542 19.31 4.01 -17.32
C ALA A 542 18.31 3.31 -16.39
N PRO A 543 17.08 2.96 -16.82
CA PRO A 543 16.09 2.30 -15.96
C PRO A 543 16.59 0.96 -15.40
N SER A 544 17.39 0.22 -16.18
CA SER A 544 17.98 -1.06 -15.77
C SER A 544 18.95 -0.94 -14.59
N PHE A 545 19.58 0.21 -14.40
CA PHE A 545 20.42 0.49 -13.24
C PHE A 545 19.63 0.37 -11.93
N TYR A 546 18.38 0.82 -11.94
CA TYR A 546 17.50 0.75 -10.77
C TYR A 546 16.78 -0.59 -10.69
N ALA A 547 16.11 -1.03 -11.75
CA ALA A 547 15.25 -2.20 -11.73
C ALA A 547 16.02 -3.53 -11.74
N ASN A 548 16.99 -3.69 -12.66
CA ASN A 548 17.54 -5.00 -12.98
C ASN A 548 18.87 -5.31 -12.27
N ARG A 549 19.60 -4.27 -11.83
CA ARG A 549 20.90 -4.47 -11.20
C ARG A 549 20.76 -5.14 -9.83
N LYS A 550 21.52 -6.24 -9.63
CA LYS A 550 21.76 -6.79 -8.30
C LYS A 550 22.69 -5.84 -7.53
N ARG A 551 22.34 -5.48 -6.32
CA ARG A 551 23.12 -4.61 -5.44
C ARG A 551 24.00 -5.44 -4.50
N SER A 552 25.16 -4.88 -4.14
CA SER A 552 26.02 -5.48 -3.12
C SER A 552 25.36 -5.37 -1.73
N LEU A 553 25.58 -6.37 -0.87
CA LEU A 553 25.13 -6.29 0.54
C LEU A 553 25.83 -5.18 1.34
N ALA A 554 26.96 -4.65 0.82
CA ALA A 554 27.72 -3.55 1.42
C ALA A 554 27.35 -2.18 0.80
N GLU A 555 26.53 -2.15 -0.26
CA GLU A 555 26.14 -0.93 -0.95
C GLU A 555 25.25 -0.05 -0.06
N VAL A 556 25.49 1.25 -0.07
CA VAL A 556 24.59 2.23 0.53
C VAL A 556 23.36 2.35 -0.34
N LEU A 557 22.20 1.95 0.19
CA LEU A 557 20.94 2.00 -0.54
C LEU A 557 20.28 3.38 -0.41
N PRO A 558 19.50 3.82 -1.40
CA PRO A 558 18.84 5.13 -1.38
C PRO A 558 18.00 5.41 -0.12
N TRP A 559 17.52 4.38 0.54
CA TRP A 559 16.67 4.45 1.75
C TRP A 559 17.40 4.13 3.06
N ASN A 560 18.74 4.06 3.08
CA ASN A 560 19.49 3.69 4.30
C ASN A 560 19.37 4.71 5.44
N HIS A 561 18.99 5.94 5.13
CA HIS A 561 18.72 6.99 6.12
C HIS A 561 17.30 6.89 6.74
N ILE A 562 16.50 5.93 6.33
CA ILE A 562 15.19 5.61 6.91
C ILE A 562 15.33 4.37 7.80
N ASP A 563 15.10 4.55 9.09
CA ASP A 563 15.11 3.46 10.06
C ASP A 563 13.71 2.88 10.28
N THR A 564 13.49 1.67 9.81
CA THR A 564 12.21 0.94 10.01
C THR A 564 12.13 0.21 11.36
N GLY A 565 13.19 0.24 12.15
CA GLY A 565 13.34 -0.56 13.37
C GLY A 565 13.70 -2.03 13.10
N VAL A 566 13.74 -2.45 11.82
CA VAL A 566 14.20 -3.78 11.42
C VAL A 566 15.67 -3.70 11.05
N SER A 567 16.51 -4.49 11.71
CA SER A 567 17.95 -4.41 11.55
C SER A 567 18.41 -4.86 10.17
N SER A 568 19.44 -4.21 9.63
CA SER A 568 20.08 -4.58 8.36
C SER A 568 20.67 -5.99 8.42
N GLU A 569 21.20 -6.39 9.59
CA GLU A 569 21.77 -7.71 9.85
C GLU A 569 20.71 -8.80 9.70
N PHE A 570 19.50 -8.59 10.23
CA PHE A 570 18.39 -9.52 10.05
C PHE A 570 18.00 -9.65 8.57
N LEU A 571 17.90 -8.52 7.85
CA LEU A 571 17.56 -8.57 6.42
C LEU A 571 18.63 -9.29 5.60
N LYS A 572 19.93 -9.09 5.89
CA LYS A 572 21.05 -9.81 5.26
C LYS A 572 21.05 -11.30 5.61
N GLN A 573 20.74 -11.63 6.86
CA GLN A 573 20.61 -13.03 7.27
C GLN A 573 19.48 -13.73 6.53
N GLU A 574 18.32 -13.10 6.42
CA GLU A 574 17.18 -13.66 5.68
C GLU A 574 17.45 -13.76 4.18
N TYR A 575 18.19 -12.81 3.60
CA TYR A 575 18.69 -12.94 2.23
C TYR A 575 19.59 -14.18 2.07
N ASN A 576 20.54 -14.39 2.98
CA ASN A 576 21.45 -15.56 2.95
C ASN A 576 20.67 -16.87 3.21
N ASN A 577 19.67 -16.87 4.09
CA ASN A 577 18.78 -18.01 4.30
C ASN A 577 18.02 -18.37 3.02
N SER A 578 17.60 -17.36 2.23
CA SER A 578 16.92 -17.60 0.95
C SER A 578 17.79 -18.34 -0.05
N THR A 579 19.08 -17.97 -0.17
CA THR A 579 20.02 -18.64 -1.08
C THR A 579 20.35 -20.08 -0.65
N LYS A 580 20.16 -20.40 0.63
CA LYS A 580 20.33 -21.75 1.19
C LYS A 580 19.02 -22.52 1.26
N GLU A 581 17.91 -21.95 0.77
CA GLU A 581 16.57 -22.52 0.84
C GLU A 581 16.11 -22.87 2.27
N THR A 582 16.70 -22.19 3.27
CA THR A 582 16.41 -22.43 4.69
C THR A 582 15.21 -21.63 5.12
N ALA A 583 14.26 -22.30 5.76
CA ALA A 583 13.06 -21.66 6.32
C ALA A 583 13.38 -20.92 7.63
N THR A 584 12.65 -19.83 7.87
CA THR A 584 12.63 -19.11 9.13
C THR A 584 11.23 -19.22 9.74
N GLU A 585 11.13 -19.65 10.99
CA GLU A 585 9.86 -19.83 11.68
C GLU A 585 9.19 -18.50 12.05
N ASP A 586 7.87 -18.53 12.22
CA ASP A 586 7.10 -17.39 12.75
C ASP A 586 7.42 -17.20 14.25
N CYS A 587 7.94 -16.05 14.60
CA CYS A 587 8.37 -15.76 15.97
C CYS A 587 7.22 -15.74 17.02
N ARG A 588 5.95 -15.76 16.60
CA ARG A 588 4.81 -15.91 17.52
C ARG A 588 4.69 -17.33 18.08
N PHE A 589 5.16 -18.31 17.33
CA PHE A 589 5.03 -19.74 17.65
C PHE A 589 6.39 -20.42 17.88
N GLY A 590 7.49 -19.69 17.66
CA GLY A 590 8.85 -20.16 17.78
C GLY A 590 9.73 -19.22 18.60
N ARG A 591 11.04 -19.26 18.32
CA ARG A 591 12.00 -18.34 18.92
C ARG A 591 11.94 -16.97 18.26
N CYS A 592 12.28 -15.92 19.02
CA CYS A 592 12.48 -14.58 18.46
C CYS A 592 13.53 -14.61 17.34
N ASN A 593 13.21 -13.98 16.22
CA ASN A 593 14.08 -13.93 15.03
C ASN A 593 15.12 -12.80 15.10
N SER A 594 15.21 -12.10 16.22
CA SER A 594 16.16 -10.98 16.47
C SER A 594 16.12 -9.96 15.31
N CYS A 595 14.91 -9.54 14.94
CA CYS A 595 14.74 -8.60 13.83
C CYS A 595 15.07 -7.14 14.20
N GLY A 596 15.31 -6.83 15.47
CA GLY A 596 15.59 -5.49 16.00
C GLY A 596 14.41 -4.87 16.77
N LEU A 597 13.18 -5.24 16.44
CA LEU A 597 11.97 -4.68 17.06
C LEU A 597 11.78 -5.08 18.52
N GLU A 598 12.38 -6.18 18.97
CA GLU A 598 12.40 -6.60 20.37
C GLU A 598 13.05 -5.56 21.28
N LEU A 599 13.92 -4.71 20.74
CA LEU A 599 14.55 -3.62 21.49
C LEU A 599 13.64 -2.38 21.60
N LEU A 600 12.68 -2.24 20.68
CA LEU A 600 11.87 -1.04 20.53
C LEU A 600 10.43 -1.21 21.03
N HIS A 601 9.88 -2.41 21.01
CA HIS A 601 8.46 -2.64 21.28
C HIS A 601 8.22 -3.63 22.41
N SER A 602 7.41 -3.24 23.42
CA SER A 602 7.14 -4.05 24.62
C SER A 602 6.54 -5.42 24.31
N LYS A 603 5.64 -5.51 23.33
CA LYS A 603 5.04 -6.80 22.91
C LYS A 603 6.07 -7.76 22.32
N CYS A 604 7.10 -7.26 21.63
CA CYS A 604 8.20 -8.09 21.18
C CYS A 604 9.16 -8.49 22.31
N ARG A 605 9.34 -7.64 23.32
CA ARG A 605 10.19 -7.96 24.50
C ARG A 605 9.66 -9.12 25.34
N LEU A 606 8.35 -9.36 25.30
CA LEU A 606 7.72 -10.51 25.98
C LEU A 606 8.03 -11.86 25.30
N LEU A 607 8.61 -11.84 24.11
CA LEU A 607 9.02 -13.04 23.36
C LEU A 607 10.48 -13.43 23.61
N LEU A 608 11.25 -12.61 24.34
CA LEU A 608 12.62 -12.90 24.79
C LEU A 608 12.60 -13.58 26.16
#